data_744790fe0a896e2720a40436508ab680
#
_entry.id   744790fe0a896e2720a40436508ab680
#
_cell.length_a   1.000
_cell.length_b   1.000
_cell.length_c   1.000
_cell.angle_alpha   90.00
_cell.angle_beta   90.00
_cell.angle_gamma   90.00
#
_symmetry.space_group_name_H-M   'P 1'
#
loop_
_entity.id
_entity.type
_entity.pdbx_description
1 polymer ?
#
loop_
_entity_poly.entity_id
_entity_poly.type
_entity_poly.pdbx_seq_one_letter_code
_entity_poly.pdbx_strand_id
1 'polypeptide(L)'
;MKGLLLNSLLLLLVPVHELPFKSGRGPAFGEQMLGNEIVNGYTLQTLRKRICSADSSLVVVRVLHIGDSHIKSGHFSQPFMEKLNTFYAQKYRGNLFFNFQWFCKIGTKYSDYNELAELDAQLKKEKPDLVIISLGTNDAFSGSWRKGFSEKIDHLVQKIRKLSPQAAVLLTTPSDALRKNAAGVYTALPELQFVTDMIIRYANDHQLAYWNLHQIMGGNYSINEWYRKNLAEPDRIHFTARGYRVFADWLFQAFTNCLKNKIVGR
;
A
#
# COMPACT_ATOMS: atom_id res chain seq x y z
N MET A 1 9.90 15.25 -54.71
CA MET A 1 9.90 13.85 -54.24
C MET A 1 10.70 13.83 -52.95
N LYS A 2 10.04 13.82 -51.80
CA LYS A 2 10.68 13.77 -50.46
C LYS A 2 10.34 12.40 -49.86
N GLY A 3 11.35 11.53 -49.72
CA GLY A 3 11.21 10.21 -49.13
C GLY A 3 11.04 10.31 -47.63
N LEU A 4 9.97 9.75 -47.06
CA LEU A 4 9.79 9.50 -45.64
C LEU A 4 10.68 8.30 -45.24
N LEU A 5 11.62 8.56 -44.35
CA LEU A 5 12.35 7.52 -43.62
C LEU A 5 11.47 7.02 -42.47
N LEU A 6 10.96 5.81 -42.58
CA LEU A 6 10.37 5.04 -41.51
C LEU A 6 11.49 4.54 -40.59
N ASN A 7 11.62 5.12 -39.40
CA ASN A 7 12.43 4.55 -38.33
C ASN A 7 11.69 3.38 -37.72
N SER A 8 12.01 2.16 -38.11
CA SER A 8 11.60 0.93 -37.45
C SER A 8 12.37 0.77 -36.15
N LEU A 9 11.68 1.00 -35.02
CA LEU A 9 12.18 0.70 -33.68
C LEU A 9 12.22 -0.82 -33.51
N LEU A 10 13.39 -1.42 -33.67
CA LEU A 10 13.65 -2.83 -33.43
C LEU A 10 13.64 -3.07 -31.92
N LEU A 11 12.52 -3.56 -31.36
CA LEU A 11 12.48 -4.07 -30.00
C LEU A 11 13.35 -5.34 -29.94
N LEU A 12 14.53 -5.22 -29.37
CA LEU A 12 15.34 -6.36 -28.97
C LEU A 12 14.58 -7.14 -27.88
N LEU A 13 14.00 -8.26 -28.26
CA LEU A 13 13.54 -9.30 -27.35
C LEU A 13 14.76 -9.89 -26.64
N VAL A 14 15.07 -9.38 -25.46
CA VAL A 14 16.02 -10.03 -24.55
C VAL A 14 15.34 -11.30 -24.05
N PRO A 15 15.92 -12.49 -24.23
CA PRO A 15 15.36 -13.71 -23.67
C PRO A 15 15.35 -13.57 -22.15
N VAL A 16 14.16 -13.59 -21.58
CA VAL A 16 13.98 -13.68 -20.12
C VAL A 16 14.44 -15.09 -19.74
N HIS A 17 15.72 -15.22 -19.38
CA HIS A 17 16.15 -16.38 -18.62
C HIS A 17 15.24 -16.47 -17.41
N GLU A 18 14.50 -17.56 -17.31
CA GLU A 18 13.80 -17.97 -16.10
C GLU A 18 14.84 -18.06 -14.98
N LEU A 19 15.00 -16.94 -14.27
CA LEU A 19 15.60 -17.02 -12.95
C LEU A 19 14.64 -17.89 -12.14
N PRO A 20 15.09 -19.04 -11.63
CA PRO A 20 14.24 -19.83 -10.76
C PRO A 20 13.83 -18.89 -9.62
N PHE A 21 12.54 -18.63 -9.51
CA PHE A 21 11.95 -17.96 -8.35
C PHE A 21 12.20 -18.91 -7.17
N LYS A 22 13.43 -18.88 -6.65
CA LYS A 22 13.69 -19.39 -5.33
C LYS A 22 12.81 -18.52 -4.46
N SER A 23 11.72 -19.11 -3.98
CA SER A 23 10.94 -18.61 -2.88
C SER A 23 11.92 -18.39 -1.72
N GLY A 24 12.63 -17.27 -1.76
CA GLY A 24 13.36 -16.80 -0.63
C GLY A 24 12.31 -16.71 0.47
N ARG A 25 12.30 -17.68 1.36
CA ARG A 25 11.56 -17.58 2.61
C ARG A 25 11.93 -16.20 3.11
N GLY A 26 10.94 -15.29 3.15
CA GLY A 26 11.09 -14.03 3.83
C GLY A 26 11.71 -14.32 5.19
N PRO A 27 12.20 -13.33 5.93
CA PRO A 27 12.75 -13.58 7.25
C PRO A 27 11.82 -14.59 7.92
N ALA A 28 12.35 -15.70 8.44
CA ALA A 28 11.59 -16.87 8.86
C ALA A 28 10.58 -16.54 9.97
N PHE A 29 9.51 -15.87 9.59
CA PHE A 29 8.27 -15.63 10.33
C PHE A 29 7.24 -16.67 9.88
N GLY A 30 7.70 -17.92 9.68
CA GLY A 30 6.94 -18.98 9.00
C GLY A 30 5.57 -19.31 9.58
N GLU A 31 5.26 -18.89 10.79
CA GLU A 31 3.92 -19.01 11.39
C GLU A 31 3.11 -17.72 11.32
N GLN A 32 3.73 -16.56 11.12
CA GLN A 32 3.06 -15.25 11.10
C GLN A 32 2.47 -14.86 9.73
N MET A 33 2.84 -15.56 8.68
CA MET A 33 2.24 -15.40 7.35
C MET A 33 0.79 -15.92 7.27
N LEU A 34 0.31 -16.65 8.28
CA LEU A 34 -1.07 -17.14 8.43
C LEU A 34 -2.14 -16.05 8.61
N GLY A 35 -1.83 -14.80 8.36
CA GLY A 35 -2.76 -13.68 8.44
C GLY A 35 -2.48 -12.58 7.41
N ASN A 36 -1.65 -12.88 6.38
CA ASN A 36 -1.38 -11.90 5.33
C ASN A 36 -2.56 -11.84 4.34
N GLU A 37 -3.60 -11.12 4.73
CA GLU A 37 -4.81 -10.96 3.94
C GLU A 37 -5.30 -9.51 3.94
N ILE A 38 -6.10 -9.16 2.95
CA ILE A 38 -6.91 -7.96 2.95
C ILE A 38 -8.27 -8.30 3.52
N VAL A 39 -8.54 -7.78 4.71
CA VAL A 39 -9.85 -7.92 5.38
C VAL A 39 -10.86 -7.01 4.70
N ASN A 40 -12.14 -7.39 4.71
CA ASN A 40 -13.22 -6.69 3.99
C ASN A 40 -12.95 -6.55 2.47
N GLY A 41 -12.18 -7.47 1.89
CA GLY A 41 -11.80 -7.41 0.48
C GLY A 41 -12.97 -7.43 -0.50
N TYR A 42 -14.17 -7.83 -0.08
CA TYR A 42 -15.39 -7.73 -0.88
C TYR A 42 -15.70 -6.30 -1.32
N THR A 43 -15.24 -5.30 -0.59
CA THR A 43 -15.41 -3.88 -0.92
C THR A 43 -14.58 -3.44 -2.13
N LEU A 44 -13.60 -4.26 -2.54
CA LEU A 44 -12.81 -4.07 -3.75
C LEU A 44 -13.50 -4.66 -5.01
N GLN A 45 -14.79 -5.02 -4.93
CA GLN A 45 -15.48 -5.69 -6.03
C GLN A 45 -15.55 -4.85 -7.32
N THR A 46 -15.73 -3.54 -7.21
CA THR A 46 -15.74 -2.64 -8.39
C THR A 46 -14.38 -2.66 -9.08
N LEU A 47 -13.30 -2.57 -8.32
CA LEU A 47 -11.94 -2.71 -8.83
C LEU A 47 -11.72 -4.07 -9.49
N ARG A 48 -12.18 -5.14 -8.85
CA ARG A 48 -12.10 -6.50 -9.42
C ARG A 48 -12.83 -6.62 -10.75
N LYS A 49 -14.06 -6.09 -10.85
CA LYS A 49 -14.83 -6.08 -12.11
C LYS A 49 -14.06 -5.36 -13.21
N ARG A 50 -13.45 -4.20 -12.89
CA ARG A 50 -12.62 -3.45 -13.81
C ARG A 50 -11.40 -4.24 -14.27
N ILE A 51 -10.70 -4.91 -13.36
CA ILE A 51 -9.56 -5.78 -13.70
C ILE A 51 -9.99 -6.93 -14.61
N CYS A 52 -11.12 -7.58 -14.31
CA CYS A 52 -11.64 -8.68 -15.12
C CYS A 52 -12.08 -8.25 -16.53
N SER A 53 -12.42 -6.98 -16.76
CA SER A 53 -12.75 -6.51 -18.12
C SER A 53 -11.56 -6.51 -19.08
N ALA A 54 -10.34 -6.69 -18.58
CA ALA A 54 -9.13 -6.86 -19.39
C ALA A 54 -9.08 -8.19 -20.20
N ASP A 55 -9.99 -9.11 -19.94
CA ASP A 55 -10.16 -10.30 -20.79
C ASP A 55 -10.57 -9.93 -22.22
N SER A 56 -11.27 -8.82 -22.42
CA SER A 56 -11.83 -8.39 -23.72
C SER A 56 -11.33 -7.03 -24.20
N SER A 57 -10.64 -6.26 -23.39
CA SER A 57 -10.21 -4.90 -23.76
C SER A 57 -8.98 -4.45 -22.98
N LEU A 58 -8.26 -3.46 -23.52
CA LEU A 58 -7.17 -2.81 -22.80
C LEU A 58 -7.71 -2.02 -21.59
N VAL A 59 -7.20 -2.33 -20.41
CA VAL A 59 -7.56 -1.71 -19.16
C VAL A 59 -6.34 -1.10 -18.47
N VAL A 60 -6.47 0.15 -18.06
CA VAL A 60 -5.50 0.81 -17.17
C VAL A 60 -6.17 1.03 -15.83
N VAL A 61 -5.64 0.40 -14.78
CA VAL A 61 -6.04 0.61 -13.40
C VAL A 61 -5.17 1.71 -12.78
N ARG A 62 -5.79 2.81 -12.41
CA ARG A 62 -5.11 3.96 -11.81
C ARG A 62 -5.12 3.82 -10.30
N VAL A 63 -3.94 3.85 -9.71
CA VAL A 63 -3.77 3.72 -8.26
C VAL A 63 -3.13 4.98 -7.71
N LEU A 64 -3.71 5.55 -6.67
CA LEU A 64 -3.12 6.63 -5.89
C LEU A 64 -2.75 6.09 -4.49
N HIS A 65 -1.47 6.10 -4.16
CA HIS A 65 -0.98 5.72 -2.84
C HIS A 65 -0.71 6.99 -2.03
N ILE A 66 -1.53 7.22 -1.00
CA ILE A 66 -1.41 8.37 -0.08
C ILE A 66 -0.65 7.90 1.16
N GLY A 67 0.34 8.68 1.62
CA GLY A 67 1.07 8.35 2.83
C GLY A 67 2.07 9.41 3.26
N ASP A 68 2.96 9.03 4.14
CA ASP A 68 3.96 9.89 4.76
C ASP A 68 5.39 9.56 4.29
N SER A 69 6.40 9.68 5.17
CA SER A 69 7.79 9.35 4.87
C SER A 69 8.00 7.89 4.44
N HIS A 70 7.13 6.97 4.89
CA HIS A 70 7.26 5.54 4.57
C HIS A 70 7.05 5.22 3.08
N ILE A 71 6.32 6.05 2.34
CA ILE A 71 6.12 5.84 0.91
C ILE A 71 6.90 6.82 0.03
N LYS A 72 7.52 7.86 0.61
CA LYS A 72 8.17 8.93 -0.13
C LYS A 72 9.29 8.46 -1.06
N SER A 73 10.09 7.51 -0.63
CA SER A 73 11.20 6.97 -1.43
C SER A 73 10.76 6.14 -2.65
N GLY A 74 9.48 5.76 -2.70
CA GLY A 74 8.97 4.82 -3.69
C GLY A 74 9.33 3.35 -3.44
N HIS A 75 10.21 3.04 -2.49
CA HIS A 75 10.70 1.68 -2.24
C HIS A 75 9.63 0.68 -1.81
N PHE A 76 8.45 1.17 -1.41
CA PHE A 76 7.28 0.35 -1.17
C PHE A 76 6.33 0.34 -2.39
N SER A 77 5.93 1.51 -2.87
CA SER A 77 4.91 1.65 -3.92
C SER A 77 5.38 1.14 -5.28
N GLN A 78 6.62 1.43 -5.67
CA GLN A 78 7.14 1.05 -6.97
C GLN A 78 7.31 -0.46 -7.14
N PRO A 79 7.95 -1.22 -6.21
CA PRO A 79 8.04 -2.68 -6.35
C PRO A 79 6.67 -3.36 -6.31
N PHE A 80 5.71 -2.82 -5.55
CA PHE A 80 4.34 -3.33 -5.55
C PHE A 80 3.69 -3.17 -6.94
N MET A 81 3.81 -2.00 -7.56
CA MET A 81 3.35 -1.73 -8.92
C MET A 81 3.99 -2.67 -9.95
N GLU A 82 5.33 -2.80 -9.90
CA GLU A 82 6.09 -3.64 -10.82
C GLU A 82 5.63 -5.11 -10.77
N LYS A 83 5.40 -5.64 -9.56
CA LYS A 83 4.88 -6.99 -9.36
C LYS A 83 3.46 -7.17 -9.90
N LEU A 84 2.58 -6.20 -9.65
CA LEU A 84 1.23 -6.23 -10.21
C LEU A 84 1.28 -6.21 -11.75
N ASN A 85 2.05 -5.31 -12.34
CA ASN A 85 2.18 -5.21 -13.78
C ASN A 85 2.74 -6.50 -14.40
N THR A 86 3.80 -7.08 -13.82
CA THR A 86 4.36 -8.34 -14.31
C THR A 86 3.34 -9.48 -14.23
N PHE A 87 2.68 -9.63 -13.07
CA PHE A 87 1.72 -10.70 -12.86
C PHE A 87 0.50 -10.59 -13.77
N TYR A 88 -0.08 -9.41 -13.85
CA TYR A 88 -1.32 -9.21 -14.61
C TYR A 88 -1.09 -9.07 -16.11
N ALA A 89 0.08 -8.58 -16.56
CA ALA A 89 0.45 -8.61 -17.97
C ALA A 89 0.49 -10.05 -18.51
N GLN A 90 1.06 -10.97 -17.73
CA GLN A 90 1.05 -12.39 -18.08
C GLN A 90 -0.37 -12.96 -18.10
N LYS A 91 -1.16 -12.68 -17.05
CA LYS A 91 -2.51 -13.22 -16.92
C LYS A 91 -3.47 -12.73 -18.01
N TYR A 92 -3.39 -11.45 -18.38
CA TYR A 92 -4.29 -10.81 -19.36
C TYR A 92 -3.61 -10.49 -20.70
N ARG A 93 -2.51 -11.19 -21.03
CA ARG A 93 -1.81 -11.08 -22.33
C ARG A 93 -1.46 -9.63 -22.72
N GLY A 94 -1.07 -8.82 -21.74
CA GLY A 94 -0.72 -7.42 -21.93
C GLY A 94 -1.90 -6.44 -21.93
N ASN A 95 -3.12 -6.89 -21.73
CA ASN A 95 -4.30 -6.02 -21.75
C ASN A 95 -4.56 -5.31 -20.42
N LEU A 96 -3.78 -5.53 -19.37
CA LEU A 96 -3.95 -4.90 -18.08
C LEU A 96 -2.67 -4.24 -17.61
N PHE A 97 -2.78 -2.94 -17.26
CA PHE A 97 -1.71 -2.16 -16.71
C PHE A 97 -2.16 -1.44 -15.44
N PHE A 98 -1.29 -1.39 -14.43
CA PHE A 98 -1.45 -0.56 -13.25
C PHE A 98 -0.59 0.68 -13.39
N ASN A 99 -1.23 1.85 -13.37
CA ASN A 99 -0.56 3.14 -13.33
C ASN A 99 -0.62 3.67 -11.90
N PHE A 100 0.54 3.77 -11.25
CA PHE A 100 0.66 4.22 -9.88
C PHE A 100 1.14 5.66 -9.82
N GLN A 101 0.48 6.44 -8.99
CA GLN A 101 0.96 7.69 -8.45
C GLN A 101 1.01 7.56 -6.93
N TRP A 102 2.02 8.15 -6.30
CA TRP A 102 2.03 8.27 -4.84
C TRP A 102 2.09 9.74 -4.44
N PHE A 103 1.24 10.07 -3.48
CA PHE A 103 1.11 11.41 -2.94
C PHE A 103 1.48 11.38 -1.46
N CYS A 104 2.62 11.97 -1.10
CA CYS A 104 3.16 11.88 0.24
C CYS A 104 3.87 13.16 0.67
N LYS A 105 3.75 13.46 1.95
CA LYS A 105 4.53 14.50 2.62
C LYS A 105 5.15 13.91 3.90
N ILE A 106 6.39 14.27 4.20
CA ILE A 106 7.09 13.79 5.42
C ILE A 106 6.38 14.33 6.66
N GLY A 107 6.21 13.48 7.68
CA GLY A 107 5.66 13.87 8.97
C GLY A 107 4.15 14.09 8.99
N THR A 108 3.45 13.82 7.89
CA THR A 108 2.01 14.05 7.78
C THR A 108 1.18 13.03 8.56
N LYS A 109 0.06 13.52 9.05
CA LYS A 109 -0.99 12.81 9.78
C LYS A 109 -2.27 12.77 8.95
N TYR A 110 -3.26 12.00 9.38
CA TYR A 110 -4.58 12.00 8.73
C TYR A 110 -5.18 13.40 8.61
N SER A 111 -5.12 14.20 9.68
CA SER A 111 -5.67 15.57 9.70
C SER A 111 -5.03 16.50 8.67
N ASP A 112 -3.75 16.30 8.38
CA ASP A 112 -3.02 17.19 7.48
C ASP A 112 -3.48 17.04 6.02
N TYR A 113 -4.02 15.87 5.66
CA TYR A 113 -4.60 15.62 4.34
C TYR A 113 -6.03 16.14 4.15
N ASN A 114 -6.72 16.43 5.25
CA ASN A 114 -8.12 16.85 5.17
C ASN A 114 -8.30 18.21 4.48
N GLU A 115 -7.35 19.11 4.64
CA GLU A 115 -7.41 20.48 4.09
C GLU A 115 -6.41 20.71 2.94
N LEU A 116 -5.71 19.65 2.50
CA LEU A 116 -4.64 19.77 1.52
C LEU A 116 -5.21 19.89 0.10
N ALA A 117 -5.18 21.11 -0.47
CA ALA A 117 -5.69 21.40 -1.80
C ALA A 117 -4.94 20.64 -2.92
N GLU A 118 -3.65 20.37 -2.72
CA GLU A 118 -2.84 19.59 -3.67
C GLU A 118 -3.35 18.14 -3.79
N LEU A 119 -3.85 17.56 -2.69
CA LEU A 119 -4.48 16.24 -2.75
C LEU A 119 -5.79 16.30 -3.55
N ASP A 120 -6.59 17.35 -3.37
CA ASP A 120 -7.82 17.54 -4.14
C ASP A 120 -7.55 17.63 -5.63
N ALA A 121 -6.52 18.39 -6.00
CA ALA A 121 -6.08 18.51 -7.40
C ALA A 121 -5.61 17.15 -7.95
N GLN A 122 -4.83 16.38 -7.15
CA GLN A 122 -4.34 15.07 -7.56
C GLN A 122 -5.48 14.07 -7.75
N LEU A 123 -6.44 14.00 -6.83
CA LEU A 123 -7.61 13.12 -6.95
C LEU A 123 -8.45 13.44 -8.19
N LYS A 124 -8.69 14.73 -8.47
CA LYS A 124 -9.45 15.18 -9.66
C LYS A 124 -8.70 14.87 -10.97
N LYS A 125 -7.38 15.02 -10.97
CA LYS A 125 -6.52 14.77 -12.14
C LYS A 125 -6.42 13.28 -12.43
N GLU A 126 -6.04 12.48 -11.45
CA GLU A 126 -5.74 11.07 -11.65
C GLU A 126 -7.00 10.20 -11.75
N LYS A 127 -8.10 10.61 -11.12
CA LYS A 127 -9.37 9.84 -11.08
C LYS A 127 -9.09 8.36 -10.77
N PRO A 128 -8.50 8.05 -9.61
CA PRO A 128 -8.01 6.70 -9.30
C PRO A 128 -9.15 5.68 -9.26
N ASP A 129 -8.84 4.45 -9.61
CA ASP A 129 -9.70 3.27 -9.44
C ASP A 129 -9.47 2.62 -8.06
N LEU A 130 -8.29 2.86 -7.48
CA LEU A 130 -7.90 2.45 -6.13
C LEU A 130 -7.12 3.56 -5.44
N VAL A 131 -7.51 3.87 -4.20
CA VAL A 131 -6.72 4.70 -3.30
C VAL A 131 -6.23 3.83 -2.14
N ILE A 132 -4.91 3.78 -1.94
CA ILE A 132 -4.28 3.14 -0.78
C ILE A 132 -3.88 4.23 0.19
N ILE A 133 -4.22 4.09 1.48
CA ILE A 133 -3.87 5.06 2.53
C ILE A 133 -2.95 4.37 3.53
N SER A 134 -1.69 4.84 3.61
CA SER A 134 -0.67 4.35 4.53
C SER A 134 -0.22 5.49 5.45
N LEU A 135 -0.97 5.67 6.53
CA LEU A 135 -0.79 6.71 7.54
C LEU A 135 -0.97 6.14 8.95
N GLY A 136 -0.69 6.95 9.96
CA GLY A 136 -0.93 6.62 11.37
C GLY A 136 0.32 6.66 12.25
N THR A 137 1.52 6.44 11.69
CA THR A 137 2.78 6.52 12.43
C THR A 137 2.93 7.90 13.08
N ASN A 138 2.80 8.98 12.30
CA ASN A 138 2.92 10.35 12.81
C ASN A 138 1.77 10.75 13.74
N ASP A 139 0.58 10.19 13.53
CA ASP A 139 -0.54 10.37 14.46
C ASP A 139 -0.20 9.81 15.84
N ALA A 140 0.36 8.60 15.92
CA ALA A 140 0.79 7.97 17.16
C ALA A 140 1.90 8.78 17.84
N PHE A 141 2.93 9.17 17.12
CA PHE A 141 4.06 9.93 17.68
C PHE A 141 3.69 11.32 18.19
N SER A 142 2.79 12.02 17.49
CA SER A 142 2.37 13.38 17.83
C SER A 142 1.27 13.44 18.89
N GLY A 143 0.61 12.31 19.19
CA GLY A 143 -0.57 12.26 20.04
C GLY A 143 -1.83 12.85 19.40
N SER A 144 -1.84 13.08 18.08
CA SER A 144 -2.99 13.62 17.35
C SER A 144 -4.23 12.71 17.40
N TRP A 145 -4.04 11.45 17.70
CA TRP A 145 -5.09 10.43 17.86
C TRP A 145 -6.00 10.65 19.08
N ARG A 146 -5.55 11.44 20.09
CA ARG A 146 -6.28 11.60 21.36
C ARG A 146 -7.65 12.24 21.23
N LYS A 147 -7.90 12.99 20.16
CA LYS A 147 -9.20 13.64 19.92
C LYS A 147 -9.64 13.40 18.49
N GLY A 148 -10.82 12.81 18.33
CA GLY A 148 -11.49 12.70 17.04
C GLY A 148 -10.66 11.98 15.97
N PHE A 149 -9.97 10.87 16.31
CA PHE A 149 -9.13 10.22 15.32
C PHE A 149 -9.96 9.54 14.22
N SER A 150 -11.07 8.90 14.58
CA SER A 150 -12.01 8.32 13.62
C SER A 150 -12.55 9.37 12.66
N GLU A 151 -12.89 10.55 13.15
CA GLU A 151 -13.36 11.69 12.35
C GLU A 151 -12.29 12.17 11.39
N LYS A 152 -11.01 12.14 11.76
CA LYS A 152 -9.89 12.51 10.88
C LYS A 152 -9.74 11.50 9.73
N ILE A 153 -9.89 10.21 10.03
CA ILE A 153 -9.91 9.17 8.99
C ILE A 153 -11.12 9.38 8.08
N ASP A 154 -12.30 9.60 8.69
CA ASP A 154 -13.55 9.80 7.94
C ASP A 154 -13.47 10.99 6.98
N HIS A 155 -12.98 12.13 7.43
CA HIS A 155 -12.83 13.30 6.58
C HIS A 155 -11.98 13.01 5.34
N LEU A 156 -10.85 12.31 5.48
CA LEU A 156 -10.03 11.92 4.34
C LEU A 156 -10.76 10.95 3.41
N VAL A 157 -11.43 9.94 3.97
CA VAL A 157 -12.20 8.95 3.19
C VAL A 157 -13.36 9.61 2.46
N GLN A 158 -14.11 10.50 3.10
CA GLN A 158 -15.22 11.22 2.47
C GLN A 158 -14.71 12.19 1.39
N LYS A 159 -13.57 12.85 1.59
CA LYS A 159 -12.91 13.64 0.56
C LYS A 159 -12.62 12.79 -0.69
N ILE A 160 -12.04 11.60 -0.50
CA ILE A 160 -11.75 10.67 -1.59
C ILE A 160 -13.04 10.24 -2.29
N ARG A 161 -14.06 9.82 -1.53
CA ARG A 161 -15.37 9.41 -2.08
C ARG A 161 -16.05 10.54 -2.86
N LYS A 162 -15.93 11.78 -2.40
CA LYS A 162 -16.48 12.96 -3.08
C LYS A 162 -15.76 13.26 -4.40
N LEU A 163 -14.43 13.18 -4.42
CA LEU A 163 -13.62 13.59 -5.58
C LEU A 163 -13.33 12.45 -6.56
N SER A 164 -13.44 11.21 -6.10
CA SER A 164 -13.20 9.99 -6.88
C SER A 164 -14.21 8.91 -6.47
N PRO A 165 -15.50 9.08 -6.76
CA PRO A 165 -16.58 8.21 -6.26
C PRO A 165 -16.47 6.75 -6.72
N GLN A 166 -15.75 6.50 -7.82
CA GLN A 166 -15.50 5.15 -8.34
C GLN A 166 -14.33 4.45 -7.64
N ALA A 167 -13.50 5.18 -6.86
CA ALA A 167 -12.31 4.62 -6.26
C ALA A 167 -12.64 3.64 -5.14
N ALA A 168 -12.08 2.44 -5.20
CA ALA A 168 -11.99 1.58 -4.03
C ALA A 168 -10.97 2.18 -3.05
N VAL A 169 -11.20 2.01 -1.75
CA VAL A 169 -10.28 2.48 -0.70
C VAL A 169 -9.71 1.29 0.06
N LEU A 170 -8.40 1.25 0.19
CA LEU A 170 -7.66 0.28 1.00
C LEU A 170 -6.88 1.03 2.08
N LEU A 171 -7.19 0.80 3.34
CA LEU A 171 -6.39 1.31 4.46
C LEU A 171 -5.27 0.34 4.79
N THR A 172 -4.07 0.84 5.11
CA THR A 172 -3.06 0.03 5.77
C THR A 172 -2.85 0.54 7.18
N THR A 173 -2.65 -0.37 8.15
CA THR A 173 -2.20 0.07 9.46
C THR A 173 -0.75 0.54 9.39
N PRO A 174 -0.29 1.41 10.31
CA PRO A 174 1.14 1.71 10.42
C PRO A 174 1.94 0.44 10.68
N SER A 175 3.22 0.46 10.31
CA SER A 175 4.19 -0.54 10.73
C SER A 175 4.51 -0.40 12.23
N ASP A 176 5.17 -1.41 12.83
CA ASP A 176 5.74 -1.23 14.17
C ASP A 176 6.83 -0.16 14.15
N ALA A 177 6.90 0.60 15.23
CA ALA A 177 7.90 1.63 15.46
C ALA A 177 8.18 1.78 16.96
N LEU A 178 9.40 2.19 17.31
CA LEU A 178 9.81 2.41 18.68
C LEU A 178 10.17 3.88 18.91
N ARG A 179 9.95 4.34 20.13
CA ARG A 179 10.40 5.65 20.58
C ARG A 179 11.66 5.51 21.41
N LYS A 180 12.67 6.35 21.14
CA LYS A 180 13.85 6.46 21.97
C LYS A 180 13.53 7.34 23.19
N ASN A 181 13.71 6.81 24.38
CA ASN A 181 13.51 7.57 25.62
C ASN A 181 14.74 8.45 25.94
N ALA A 182 14.66 9.25 27.01
CA ALA A 182 15.73 10.15 27.42
C ALA A 182 17.04 9.42 27.79
N ALA A 183 16.97 8.15 28.21
CA ALA A 183 18.13 7.29 28.47
C ALA A 183 18.70 6.64 27.20
N GLY A 184 18.17 6.96 26.04
CA GLY A 184 18.63 6.39 24.77
C GLY A 184 18.10 4.98 24.46
N VAL A 185 17.19 4.45 25.27
CA VAL A 185 16.61 3.12 25.12
C VAL A 185 15.38 3.18 24.21
N TYR A 186 15.27 2.25 23.29
CA TYR A 186 14.09 2.09 22.44
C TYR A 186 12.98 1.34 23.18
N THR A 187 11.81 1.94 23.26
CA THR A 187 10.62 1.40 23.92
C THR A 187 9.45 1.37 22.95
N ALA A 188 8.52 0.44 23.17
CA ALA A 188 7.27 0.43 22.42
C ALA A 188 6.53 1.77 22.56
N LEU A 189 5.79 2.11 21.54
CA LEU A 189 4.89 3.24 21.49
C LEU A 189 3.45 2.71 21.66
N PRO A 190 2.87 2.69 22.89
CA PRO A 190 1.53 2.15 23.11
C PRO A 190 0.48 2.82 22.23
N GLU A 191 0.69 4.10 21.92
CA GLU A 191 -0.15 4.88 21.04
C GLU A 191 -0.24 4.31 19.63
N LEU A 192 0.80 3.60 19.18
CA LEU A 192 0.81 2.99 17.85
C LEU A 192 -0.17 1.83 17.75
N GLN A 193 -0.24 1.00 18.81
CA GLN A 193 -1.26 -0.05 18.89
C GLN A 193 -2.66 0.55 18.91
N PHE A 194 -2.87 1.61 19.70
CA PHE A 194 -4.17 2.28 19.75
C PHE A 194 -4.57 2.85 18.37
N VAL A 195 -3.67 3.52 17.67
CA VAL A 195 -3.91 4.05 16.32
C VAL A 195 -4.22 2.90 15.34
N THR A 196 -3.48 1.80 15.43
CA THR A 196 -3.73 0.58 14.65
C THR A 196 -5.15 0.06 14.87
N ASP A 197 -5.55 -0.11 16.13
CA ASP A 197 -6.89 -0.63 16.49
C ASP A 197 -8.00 0.31 16.03
N MET A 198 -7.78 1.62 16.11
CA MET A 198 -8.74 2.62 15.64
C MET A 198 -8.91 2.59 14.11
N ILE A 199 -7.83 2.42 13.34
CA ILE A 199 -7.90 2.26 11.87
C ILE A 199 -8.69 1.00 11.52
N ILE A 200 -8.40 -0.13 12.20
CA ILE A 200 -9.10 -1.39 11.99
C ILE A 200 -10.58 -1.26 12.33
N ARG A 201 -10.92 -0.66 13.48
CA ARG A 201 -12.30 -0.43 13.89
C ARG A 201 -13.02 0.44 12.88
N TYR A 202 -12.44 1.58 12.49
CA TYR A 202 -13.02 2.45 11.48
C TYR A 202 -13.27 1.70 10.16
N ALA A 203 -12.30 0.90 9.70
CA ALA A 203 -12.46 0.12 8.48
C ALA A 203 -13.63 -0.88 8.57
N ASN A 204 -13.79 -1.56 9.70
CA ASN A 204 -14.89 -2.49 9.92
C ASN A 204 -16.25 -1.78 9.98
N ASP A 205 -16.34 -0.68 10.75
CA ASP A 205 -17.58 0.08 10.94
C ASP A 205 -18.08 0.72 9.63
N HIS A 206 -17.14 1.15 8.77
CA HIS A 206 -17.43 1.78 7.48
C HIS A 206 -17.30 0.86 6.27
N GLN A 207 -17.13 -0.46 6.50
CA GLN A 207 -17.01 -1.48 5.45
C GLN A 207 -15.94 -1.12 4.42
N LEU A 208 -14.71 -0.83 4.88
CA LEU A 208 -13.55 -0.57 4.03
C LEU A 208 -12.59 -1.74 4.07
N ALA A 209 -11.93 -2.00 2.94
CA ALA A 209 -10.82 -2.92 2.90
C ALA A 209 -9.65 -2.39 3.75
N TYR A 210 -9.00 -3.28 4.50
CA TYR A 210 -7.77 -2.93 5.19
C TYR A 210 -6.74 -4.06 5.18
N TRP A 211 -5.47 -3.67 5.30
CA TRP A 211 -4.32 -4.57 5.43
C TRP A 211 -3.59 -4.25 6.73
N ASN A 212 -3.53 -5.22 7.66
CA ASN A 212 -2.94 -5.02 8.98
C ASN A 212 -1.43 -5.27 8.97
N LEU A 213 -0.67 -4.27 8.44
CA LEU A 213 0.79 -4.36 8.36
C LEU A 213 1.44 -4.54 9.73
N HIS A 214 0.95 -3.87 10.77
CA HIS A 214 1.49 -3.99 12.14
C HIS A 214 1.53 -5.45 12.61
N GLN A 215 0.40 -6.15 12.46
CA GLN A 215 0.31 -7.56 12.86
C GLN A 215 1.17 -8.45 11.98
N ILE A 216 1.14 -8.25 10.66
CA ILE A 216 1.84 -9.09 9.68
C ILE A 216 3.36 -9.02 9.88
N MET A 217 3.91 -7.86 10.25
CA MET A 217 5.33 -7.73 10.50
C MET A 217 5.78 -8.27 11.87
N GLY A 218 4.85 -8.65 12.75
CA GLY A 218 5.13 -9.27 14.05
C GLY A 218 4.63 -8.49 15.28
N GLY A 219 3.89 -7.39 15.08
CA GLY A 219 3.38 -6.55 16.18
C GLY A 219 4.46 -5.79 16.93
N ASN A 220 4.16 -5.42 18.17
CA ASN A 220 5.03 -4.61 19.02
C ASN A 220 6.43 -5.21 19.18
N TYR A 221 7.45 -4.37 19.10
CA TYR A 221 8.88 -4.71 19.16
C TYR A 221 9.44 -5.51 17.97
N SER A 222 8.61 -5.88 16.99
CA SER A 222 9.06 -6.64 15.82
C SER A 222 10.12 -5.89 15.02
N ILE A 223 10.07 -4.56 14.97
CA ILE A 223 11.05 -3.74 14.26
C ILE A 223 12.49 -3.95 14.73
N ASN A 224 12.72 -4.41 15.96
CA ASN A 224 14.05 -4.78 16.43
C ASN A 224 14.61 -5.99 15.68
N GLU A 225 13.78 -6.97 15.37
CA GLU A 225 14.15 -8.11 14.56
C GLU A 225 14.40 -7.71 13.11
N TRP A 226 13.56 -6.83 12.57
CA TRP A 226 13.75 -6.24 11.25
C TRP A 226 15.08 -5.50 11.16
N TYR A 227 15.44 -4.74 12.19
CA TYR A 227 16.73 -4.06 12.25
C TYR A 227 17.90 -5.05 12.28
N ARG A 228 17.85 -6.09 13.13
CA ARG A 228 18.91 -7.11 13.18
C ARG A 228 19.13 -7.79 11.81
N LYS A 229 18.08 -7.86 10.98
CA LYS A 229 18.13 -8.41 9.62
C LYS A 229 18.46 -7.39 8.53
N ASN A 230 18.85 -6.17 8.91
CA ASN A 230 19.10 -5.05 7.98
C ASN A 230 17.88 -4.72 7.08
N LEU A 231 16.68 -4.82 7.65
CA LEU A 231 15.42 -4.46 6.99
C LEU A 231 14.83 -3.17 7.53
N ALA A 232 15.19 -2.75 8.76
CA ALA A 232 14.81 -1.47 9.34
C ALA A 232 16.03 -0.59 9.58
N GLU A 233 15.81 0.72 9.60
CA GLU A 233 16.83 1.73 9.86
C GLU A 233 17.17 1.81 11.36
N PRO A 234 18.33 2.42 11.72
CA PRO A 234 18.73 2.57 13.11
C PRO A 234 17.76 3.35 13.99
N ASP A 235 16.91 4.19 13.39
CA ASP A 235 15.91 4.99 14.11
C ASP A 235 14.74 4.19 14.67
N ARG A 236 14.60 2.92 14.25
CA ARG A 236 13.47 2.04 14.63
C ARG A 236 12.09 2.61 14.26
N ILE A 237 12.04 3.35 13.17
CA ILE A 237 10.81 3.91 12.61
C ILE A 237 10.74 3.56 11.12
N HIS A 238 11.81 3.87 10.39
CA HIS A 238 11.88 3.66 8.94
C HIS A 238 12.49 2.32 8.57
N PHE A 239 12.31 1.93 7.32
CA PHE A 239 12.82 0.67 6.77
C PHE A 239 13.83 0.94 5.66
N THR A 240 14.76 0.00 5.51
CA THR A 240 15.68 0.02 4.37
C THR A 240 14.91 -0.25 3.06
N ALA A 241 15.51 0.02 1.92
CA ALA A 241 14.92 -0.34 0.63
C ALA A 241 14.53 -1.83 0.56
N ARG A 242 15.32 -2.72 1.20
CA ARG A 242 14.99 -4.15 1.33
C ARG A 242 13.75 -4.37 2.19
N GLY A 243 13.63 -3.67 3.32
CA GLY A 243 12.47 -3.78 4.20
C GLY A 243 11.18 -3.36 3.52
N TYR A 244 11.20 -2.23 2.83
CA TYR A 244 10.03 -1.79 2.05
C TYR A 244 9.68 -2.73 0.90
N ARG A 245 10.65 -3.39 0.27
CA ARG A 245 10.36 -4.44 -0.73
C ARG A 245 9.65 -5.64 -0.13
N VAL A 246 9.97 -6.02 1.11
CA VAL A 246 9.23 -7.09 1.82
C VAL A 246 7.76 -6.68 2.02
N PHE A 247 7.48 -5.42 2.40
CA PHE A 247 6.10 -4.93 2.47
C PHE A 247 5.39 -5.00 1.12
N ALA A 248 6.10 -4.61 0.04
CA ALA A 248 5.56 -4.70 -1.31
C ALA A 248 5.23 -6.14 -1.71
N ASP A 249 6.09 -7.10 -1.35
CA ASP A 249 5.87 -8.52 -1.62
C ASP A 249 4.65 -9.05 -0.86
N TRP A 250 4.52 -8.71 0.40
CA TRP A 250 3.40 -9.15 1.23
C TRP A 250 2.08 -8.52 0.79
N LEU A 251 2.07 -7.21 0.51
CA LEU A 251 0.88 -6.56 -0.01
C LEU A 251 0.48 -7.13 -1.37
N PHE A 252 1.43 -7.42 -2.25
CA PHE A 252 1.16 -8.07 -3.54
C PHE A 252 0.50 -9.43 -3.36
N GLN A 253 0.99 -10.27 -2.44
CA GLN A 253 0.39 -11.57 -2.14
C GLN A 253 -1.04 -11.41 -1.60
N ALA A 254 -1.24 -10.57 -0.59
CA ALA A 254 -2.55 -10.32 0.00
C ALA A 254 -3.54 -9.77 -1.04
N PHE A 255 -3.12 -8.81 -1.85
CA PHE A 255 -3.94 -8.16 -2.85
C PHE A 255 -4.35 -9.11 -3.98
N THR A 256 -3.40 -9.87 -4.52
CA THR A 256 -3.70 -10.84 -5.58
C THR A 256 -4.57 -11.99 -5.08
N ASN A 257 -4.36 -12.47 -3.85
CA ASN A 257 -5.21 -13.49 -3.25
C ASN A 257 -6.64 -12.98 -3.01
N CYS A 258 -6.79 -11.75 -2.49
CA CYS A 258 -8.08 -11.10 -2.31
C CYS A 258 -8.86 -11.00 -3.62
N LEU A 259 -8.19 -10.61 -4.72
CA LEU A 259 -8.84 -10.45 -6.02
C LEU A 259 -9.09 -11.78 -6.76
N LYS A 260 -8.40 -12.87 -6.42
CA LYS A 260 -8.64 -14.21 -6.98
C LYS A 260 -9.88 -14.88 -6.40
N ASN A 261 -10.09 -14.73 -5.10
CA ASN A 261 -11.18 -15.41 -4.41
C ASN A 261 -12.54 -14.90 -4.92
N LYS A 262 -13.43 -15.81 -5.32
CA LYS A 262 -14.83 -15.45 -5.54
C LYS A 262 -15.33 -14.90 -4.20
N ILE A 263 -15.71 -13.64 -4.19
CA ILE A 263 -16.29 -13.01 -3.01
C ILE A 263 -17.67 -13.66 -2.85
N VAL A 264 -17.76 -14.63 -1.97
CA VAL A 264 -19.05 -15.14 -1.50
C VAL A 264 -19.57 -14.04 -0.59
N GLY A 265 -20.53 -13.26 -1.09
CA GLY A 265 -21.23 -12.27 -0.28
C GLY A 265 -21.97 -13.05 0.86
N ARG A 266 -21.70 -12.61 2.09
CA ARG A 266 -22.55 -12.97 3.22
C ARG A 266 -23.74 -12.04 3.24
#